data_14c0497aeac15b6af65e73536f00358e
#
_entry.id   14c0497aeac15b6af65e73536f00358e
#
_cell.length_a   1.000
_cell.length_b   1.000
_cell.length_c   1.000
_cell.angle_alpha   90.00
_cell.angle_beta   90.00
_cell.angle_gamma   90.00
#
_symmetry.space_group_name_H-M   'P 1'
#
loop_
_entity.id
_entity.type
_entity.pdbx_description
1 polymer ?
#
loop_
_entity_poly.entity_id
_entity_poly.type
_entity_poly.pdbx_seq_one_letter_code
_entity_poly.pdbx_strand_id
1 'polypeptide(L)' 'MDRLTEMEAFATVVDQGGFTDAAKKMGISKSAVSKHVSSLEARLGARLLNRTTRRVSPTEIGLAYYDRAR' A
#
# COMPACT_ATOMS: atom_id res chain seq x y z
N MET A 1 12.89 -4.28 -5.40
CA MET A 1 12.33 -2.96 -5.11
C MET A 1 12.85 -2.45 -3.80
N ASP A 2 12.91 -1.15 -3.69
CA ASP A 2 13.38 -0.49 -2.49
C ASP A 2 12.35 -0.63 -1.36
N ARG A 3 12.82 -1.04 -0.18
CA ARG A 3 11.95 -1.21 0.98
C ARG A 3 11.24 0.09 1.35
N LEU A 4 11.95 1.20 1.30
CA LEU A 4 11.36 2.50 1.63
C LEU A 4 10.26 2.88 0.65
N THR A 5 10.47 2.60 -0.63
CA THR A 5 9.46 2.87 -1.65
C THR A 5 8.22 2.01 -1.44
N GLU A 6 8.40 0.75 -1.07
CA GLU A 6 7.28 -0.15 -0.79
C GLU A 6 6.47 0.35 0.40
N MET A 7 7.15 0.77 1.47
CA MET A 7 6.48 1.30 2.66
C MET A 7 5.74 2.59 2.35
N GLU A 8 6.37 3.47 1.58
CA GLU A 8 5.76 4.72 1.18
C GLU A 8 4.51 4.49 0.33
N ALA A 9 4.59 3.54 -0.61
CA ALA A 9 3.44 3.21 -1.45
C ALA A 9 2.28 2.70 -0.60
N PHE A 10 2.55 1.80 0.32
CA PHE A 10 1.51 1.27 1.21
C PHE A 10 0.88 2.39 2.05
N ALA A 11 1.69 3.20 2.70
CA ALA A 11 1.20 4.29 3.53
C ALA A 11 0.37 5.28 2.72
N THR A 12 0.81 5.59 1.50
CA THR A 12 0.10 6.52 0.64
C THR A 12 -1.26 5.96 0.22
N VAL A 13 -1.32 4.65 -0.08
CA VAL A 13 -2.60 4.02 -0.41
C VAL A 13 -3.57 4.11 0.78
N VAL A 14 -3.09 3.87 1.99
CA VAL A 14 -3.93 3.97 3.18
C VAL A 14 -4.42 5.41 3.37
N ASP A 15 -3.50 6.38 3.26
CA ASP A 15 -3.84 7.79 3.43
C ASP A 15 -4.84 8.28 2.40
N GLN A 16 -4.68 7.86 1.16
CA GLN A 16 -5.53 8.33 0.06
C GLN A 16 -6.80 7.51 -0.11
N GLY A 17 -6.85 6.33 0.47
CA GLY A 17 -8.00 5.46 0.38
C GLY A 17 -8.10 4.66 -0.91
N GLY A 18 -7.07 4.63 -1.71
CA GLY A 18 -7.08 3.86 -2.95
C GLY A 18 -5.80 3.98 -3.75
N PHE A 19 -5.65 3.09 -4.73
CA PHE A 19 -4.46 3.04 -5.56
C PHE A 19 -4.38 4.18 -6.56
N THR A 20 -5.52 4.59 -7.11
CA THR A 20 -5.55 5.65 -8.12
C THR A 20 -5.05 6.98 -7.54
N ASP A 21 -5.58 7.36 -6.39
CA ASP A 21 -5.18 8.60 -5.75
C ASP A 21 -3.74 8.53 -5.24
N ALA A 22 -3.33 7.36 -4.74
CA ALA A 22 -1.96 7.15 -4.31
C ALA A 22 -0.99 7.32 -5.48
N ALA A 23 -1.34 6.77 -6.64
CA ALA A 23 -0.52 6.88 -7.83
C ALA A 23 -0.35 8.35 -8.24
N LYS A 24 -1.41 9.10 -8.19
CA LYS A 24 -1.36 10.54 -8.51
C LYS A 24 -0.43 11.28 -7.55
N LYS A 25 -0.57 10.99 -6.27
CA LYS A 25 0.25 11.64 -5.25
C LYS A 25 1.73 11.30 -5.40
N MET A 26 2.02 10.05 -5.71
CA MET A 26 3.41 9.59 -5.86
C MET A 26 4.01 9.91 -7.23
N GLY A 27 3.18 10.28 -8.19
CA GLY A 27 3.66 10.58 -9.54
C GLY A 27 4.08 9.35 -10.32
N ILE A 28 3.46 8.20 -10.03
CA ILE A 28 3.75 6.94 -10.72
C ILE A 28 2.44 6.30 -11.16
N SER A 29 2.53 5.20 -11.92
CA SER A 29 1.32 4.54 -12.41
C SER A 29 0.63 3.76 -11.29
N LYS A 30 -0.67 3.54 -11.46
CA LYS A 30 -1.45 2.71 -10.55
C LYS A 30 -0.86 1.30 -10.45
N SER A 31 -0.44 0.75 -11.60
CA SER A 31 0.18 -0.57 -11.64
C SER A 31 1.46 -0.62 -10.82
N ALA A 32 2.26 0.44 -10.85
CA ALA A 32 3.49 0.51 -10.08
C ALA A 32 3.19 0.54 -8.58
N VAL A 33 2.20 1.32 -8.16
CA VAL A 33 1.79 1.36 -6.75
C VAL A 33 1.35 -0.03 -6.29
N SER A 34 0.50 -0.68 -7.07
CA SER A 34 0.02 -2.03 -6.75
C SER A 34 1.16 -3.02 -6.63
N LYS A 35 2.13 -2.93 -7.52
CA LYS A 35 3.30 -3.81 -7.52
C LYS A 35 4.16 -3.61 -6.27
N HIS A 36 4.36 -2.36 -5.87
CA HIS A 36 5.12 -2.07 -4.65
C HIS A 36 4.43 -2.67 -3.42
N VAL A 37 3.12 -2.49 -3.32
CA VAL A 37 2.35 -3.03 -2.19
C VAL A 37 2.37 -4.55 -2.19
N SER A 38 2.18 -5.18 -3.35
CA SER A 38 2.21 -6.64 -3.46
C SER A 38 3.57 -7.20 -3.07
N SER A 39 4.64 -6.52 -3.47
CA SER A 39 6.00 -6.93 -3.12
C SER A 39 6.21 -6.86 -1.60
N LEU A 40 5.69 -5.81 -0.97
CA LEU A 40 5.78 -5.66 0.47
C LEU A 40 5.00 -6.77 1.18
N GLU A 41 3.78 -7.06 0.73
CA GLU A 41 2.97 -8.13 1.30
C GLU A 41 3.66 -9.49 1.17
N ALA A 42 4.27 -9.75 0.03
CA ALA A 42 5.01 -11.00 -0.19
C ALA A 42 6.20 -11.11 0.75
N ARG A 43 6.92 -10.01 0.95
CA ARG A 43 8.07 -9.99 1.85
C ARG A 43 7.68 -10.26 3.30
N LEU A 44 6.56 -9.70 3.73
CA LEU A 44 6.08 -9.87 5.10
C LEU A 44 5.31 -11.15 5.31
N GLY A 45 4.89 -11.80 4.23
CA GLY A 45 4.09 -13.01 4.30
C GLY A 45 2.69 -12.75 4.86
N ALA A 46 2.17 -11.56 4.67
CA ALA A 46 0.87 -11.17 5.22
C ALA A 46 0.17 -10.19 4.28
N ARG A 47 -1.15 -10.23 4.29
CA ARG A 47 -1.94 -9.27 3.52
C ARG A 47 -2.13 -8.00 4.34
N LEU A 48 -1.71 -6.89 3.76
CA LEU A 48 -1.80 -5.60 4.43
C LEU A 48 -3.05 -4.81 4.05
N LEU A 49 -3.59 -5.07 2.87
CA LEU A 49 -4.77 -4.37 2.38
C LEU A 49 -5.86 -5.34 1.97
N ASN A 50 -7.09 -5.00 2.32
CA ASN A 50 -8.28 -5.67 1.81
C ASN A 50 -8.66 -4.96 0.53
N ARG A 51 -8.64 -5.69 -0.58
CA ARG A 51 -8.97 -5.14 -1.89
C ARG A 51 -10.35 -5.58 -2.27
N THR A 52 -11.34 -4.78 -1.89
CA THR A 52 -12.71 -5.03 -2.30
C THR A 52 -13.00 -4.28 -3.60
N THR A 53 -14.17 -4.53 -4.18
CA THR A 53 -14.53 -3.94 -5.47
C THR A 53 -14.64 -2.42 -5.43
N ARG A 54 -14.88 -1.83 -4.28
CA ARG A 54 -15.13 -0.40 -4.18
C ARG A 54 -14.11 0.37 -3.35
N ARG A 55 -13.50 -0.29 -2.38
CA ARG A 55 -12.58 0.39 -1.48
C ARG A 55 -11.41 -0.48 -1.11
N VAL A 56 -10.32 0.19 -0.82
CA VAL A 56 -9.14 -0.44 -0.28
C VAL A 56 -9.04 -0.01 1.17
N SER A 57 -8.97 -0.98 2.07
CA SER A 57 -8.83 -0.69 3.50
C SER A 57 -7.73 -1.56 4.10
N PRO A 58 -7.03 -1.08 5.13
CA PRO A 58 -5.98 -1.88 5.76
C PRO A 58 -6.57 -3.04 6.57
N THR A 59 -5.84 -4.17 6.58
CA THR A 59 -6.12 -5.27 7.49
C THR A 59 -5.64 -4.87 8.89
N GLU A 60 -5.92 -5.71 9.90
CA GLU A 60 -5.39 -5.46 11.24
C GLU A 60 -3.86 -5.40 11.22
N ILE A 61 -3.25 -6.33 10.50
CA ILE A 61 -1.80 -6.34 10.34
C ILE A 61 -1.34 -5.10 9.61
N GLY A 62 -2.11 -4.69 8.59
CA GLY A 62 -1.81 -3.49 7.82
C GLY A 62 -1.86 -2.23 8.67
N LEU A 63 -2.84 -2.12 9.57
CA LEU A 63 -2.94 -0.98 10.46
C LEU A 63 -1.73 -0.89 11.41
N ALA A 64 -1.34 -2.03 11.98
CA ALA A 64 -0.18 -2.07 12.85
C ALA A 64 1.08 -1.67 12.10
N TYR A 65 1.23 -2.15 10.88
CA TYR A 65 2.38 -1.82 10.05
C TYR A 65 2.38 -0.34 9.66
N TYR A 66 1.20 0.18 9.34
CA TYR A 66 1.04 1.59 8.97
C TYR A 66 1.48 2.50 10.11
N ASP A 67 1.09 2.19 11.34
CA ASP A 67 1.48 2.97 12.50
C ASP A 67 3.00 3.03 12.65
N ARG A 68 3.68 1.93 12.34
CA ARG A 68 5.14 1.88 12.41
C ARG A 68 5.82 2.59 11.25
N ALA A 69 5.17 2.59 10.10
CA ALA A 69 5.74 3.16 8.88
C ALA A 69 5.63 4.69 8.81
N ARG A 70 4.80 5.27 9.64
CA ARG A 70 4.59 6.72 9.66
C ARG A 70 5.77 7.48 10.21
#